data_8f0e426d5cce4b7973fbdb39e1009892
#
_entry.id   8f0e426d5cce4b7973fbdb39e1009892
#
_cell.length_a   1.000
_cell.length_b   1.000
_cell.length_c   1.000
_cell.angle_alpha   90.00
_cell.angle_beta   90.00
_cell.angle_gamma   90.00
#
_symmetry.space_group_name_H-M   'P 1'
#
loop_
_entity.id
_entity.type
_entity.pdbx_description
1 polymer ?
#
loop_
_entity_poly.entity_id
_entity_poly.type
_entity_poly.pdbx_seq_one_letter_code
_entity_poly.pdbx_strand_id
1 'polypeptide(L)'
;MTLALLSPAAAQNSSPLLRTDKLSVKVLTLAHGLAHPWSVAFLPDGRMLVSEREGRLRVLGADFKLHPRPIEGLPEIVARGQGGLFDVVLHPDHARNGWIYWAYNAPGPGGWGTALARGQLQGQRMTNVQVLFSMVPKTRSSHHFGGRIVFDRQGMVYLTLGDRGDMERAQRLDDHAGSVIRLHDDGRVPADNPYVGRAGARPEKWTLGNRNIQGAAQHPVTGDIWSHEHGPQGGDEINLMRSGRNYGWPLVTQGVNYGIGTPIGEAKNKPGYEAPLHVWTPSIAPSGMAFVTGDRFPQWRGHLLVGALRGQVLVRLDVQNEKIVGEERLLEGLIGRIRDVRLGPDGLIYLLTDEAQGALLRIEPAGP
;
A
#
# COMPACT_ATOMS: atom_id res chain seq x y z
N MET A 1 -8.03 -6.39 -62.98
CA MET A 1 -8.63 -6.80 -61.70
C MET A 1 -7.69 -6.35 -60.61
N THR A 2 -8.00 -5.20 -60.01
CA THR A 2 -7.13 -4.60 -58.95
C THR A 2 -7.72 -4.98 -57.60
N LEU A 3 -7.03 -5.82 -56.84
CA LEU A 3 -7.41 -6.17 -55.47
C LEU A 3 -7.10 -4.97 -54.55
N ALA A 4 -8.15 -4.36 -54.04
CA ALA A 4 -8.01 -3.37 -52.96
C ALA A 4 -7.75 -4.13 -51.63
N LEU A 5 -6.58 -3.92 -51.04
CA LEU A 5 -6.25 -4.35 -49.69
C LEU A 5 -7.01 -3.45 -48.69
N LEU A 6 -8.02 -4.01 -48.05
CA LEU A 6 -8.69 -3.40 -46.92
C LEU A 6 -7.72 -3.43 -45.72
N SER A 7 -7.25 -2.25 -45.30
CA SER A 7 -6.57 -2.07 -44.02
C SER A 7 -7.50 -2.49 -42.86
N PRO A 8 -7.02 -3.24 -41.86
CA PRO A 8 -7.83 -3.52 -40.68
C PRO A 8 -8.04 -2.20 -39.94
N ALA A 9 -9.29 -1.82 -39.79
CA ALA A 9 -9.71 -0.71 -38.93
C ALA A 9 -9.20 -0.99 -37.52
N ALA A 10 -8.46 -0.05 -36.96
CA ALA A 10 -8.07 -0.05 -35.55
C ALA A 10 -9.34 -0.18 -34.71
N ALA A 11 -9.50 -1.30 -34.03
CA ALA A 11 -10.56 -1.48 -33.05
C ALA A 11 -10.41 -0.34 -32.03
N GLN A 12 -11.32 0.61 -32.05
CA GLN A 12 -11.48 1.57 -30.96
C GLN A 12 -11.84 0.75 -29.73
N ASN A 13 -10.86 0.59 -28.83
CA ASN A 13 -11.07 0.04 -27.51
C ASN A 13 -12.03 0.98 -26.76
N SER A 14 -13.31 0.77 -26.90
CA SER A 14 -14.33 1.43 -26.09
C SER A 14 -14.15 0.92 -24.67
N SER A 15 -13.50 1.73 -23.83
CA SER A 15 -13.38 1.46 -22.40
C SER A 15 -14.78 1.27 -21.82
N PRO A 16 -15.05 0.17 -21.11
CA PRO A 16 -16.38 -0.07 -20.56
C PRO A 16 -16.77 1.07 -19.62
N LEU A 17 -17.96 1.59 -19.83
CA LEU A 17 -18.57 2.56 -18.93
C LEU A 17 -19.07 1.83 -17.70
N LEU A 18 -18.51 2.17 -16.55
CA LEU A 18 -18.97 1.68 -15.26
C LEU A 18 -19.89 2.72 -14.61
N ARG A 19 -21.12 2.34 -14.35
CA ARG A 19 -22.06 3.14 -13.56
C ARG A 19 -21.84 2.83 -12.09
N THR A 20 -21.71 3.88 -11.28
CA THR A 20 -21.61 3.80 -9.83
C THR A 20 -22.81 4.53 -9.20
N ASP A 21 -22.98 4.42 -7.90
CA ASP A 21 -24.09 5.09 -7.19
C ASP A 21 -24.09 6.61 -7.37
N LYS A 22 -22.93 7.23 -7.57
CA LYS A 22 -22.78 8.69 -7.58
C LYS A 22 -22.37 9.29 -8.92
N LEU A 23 -21.68 8.52 -9.78
CA LEU A 23 -21.22 9.00 -11.09
C LEU A 23 -20.88 7.82 -12.02
N SER A 24 -20.69 8.12 -13.30
CA SER A 24 -20.17 7.13 -14.25
C SER A 24 -18.68 7.35 -14.49
N VAL A 25 -17.92 6.27 -14.62
CA VAL A 25 -16.49 6.29 -14.87
C VAL A 25 -16.10 5.41 -16.04
N LYS A 26 -14.94 5.70 -16.64
CA LYS A 26 -14.27 4.85 -17.63
C LYS A 26 -13.03 4.26 -17.00
N VAL A 27 -12.72 3.02 -17.35
CA VAL A 27 -11.50 2.32 -16.90
C VAL A 27 -10.63 2.05 -18.12
N LEU A 28 -9.45 2.65 -18.14
CA LEU A 28 -8.50 2.56 -19.23
C LEU A 28 -7.30 1.72 -18.79
N THR A 29 -6.87 0.77 -19.59
CA THR A 29 -5.58 0.12 -19.40
C THR A 29 -4.51 0.93 -20.11
N LEU A 30 -3.51 1.41 -19.36
CA LEU A 30 -2.46 2.29 -19.85
C LEU A 30 -1.19 1.52 -20.20
N ALA A 31 -0.85 0.49 -19.42
CA ALA A 31 0.33 -0.34 -19.64
C ALA A 31 0.09 -1.78 -19.22
N HIS A 32 0.79 -2.71 -19.86
CA HIS A 32 0.82 -4.14 -19.58
C HIS A 32 2.26 -4.63 -19.36
N GLY A 33 2.41 -5.91 -18.99
CA GLY A 33 3.72 -6.56 -18.90
C GLY A 33 4.50 -6.24 -17.63
N LEU A 34 3.81 -5.77 -16.59
CA LEU A 34 4.36 -5.57 -15.25
C LEU A 34 4.25 -6.89 -14.47
N ALA A 35 5.36 -7.38 -13.93
CA ALA A 35 5.38 -8.65 -13.20
C ALA A 35 5.06 -8.45 -11.72
N HIS A 36 3.86 -8.82 -11.29
CA HIS A 36 3.38 -8.61 -9.92
C HIS A 36 3.70 -7.21 -9.39
N PRO A 37 3.23 -6.14 -10.08
CA PRO A 37 3.51 -4.78 -9.65
C PRO A 37 2.91 -4.54 -8.26
N TRP A 38 3.67 -3.83 -7.40
CA TRP A 38 3.28 -3.64 -6.00
C TRP A 38 2.86 -2.20 -5.70
N SER A 39 3.52 -1.21 -6.29
CA SER A 39 3.24 0.21 -6.04
C SER A 39 3.63 1.06 -7.25
N VAL A 40 2.93 2.19 -7.45
CA VAL A 40 3.26 3.21 -8.46
C VAL A 40 3.49 4.57 -7.81
N ALA A 41 4.55 5.28 -8.26
CA ALA A 41 4.83 6.67 -7.88
C ALA A 41 4.99 7.53 -9.14
N PHE A 42 4.53 8.78 -9.06
CA PHE A 42 4.49 9.72 -10.19
C PHE A 42 5.64 10.70 -10.08
N LEU A 43 6.55 10.71 -11.07
CA LEU A 43 7.64 11.67 -11.15
C LEU A 43 7.15 13.02 -11.71
N PRO A 44 7.78 14.15 -11.32
CA PRO A 44 7.37 15.48 -11.80
C PRO A 44 7.45 15.68 -13.32
N ASP A 45 8.27 14.88 -14.01
CA ASP A 45 8.45 14.92 -15.46
C ASP A 45 7.43 14.06 -16.24
N GLY A 46 6.41 13.53 -15.55
CA GLY A 46 5.35 12.70 -16.12
C GLY A 46 5.68 11.22 -16.23
N ARG A 47 6.93 10.79 -15.96
CA ARG A 47 7.27 9.38 -15.83
C ARG A 47 6.68 8.79 -14.55
N MET A 48 6.60 7.46 -14.50
CA MET A 48 6.15 6.73 -13.31
C MET A 48 7.18 5.67 -12.93
N LEU A 49 7.36 5.50 -11.63
CA LEU A 49 8.09 4.38 -11.05
C LEU A 49 7.10 3.29 -10.64
N VAL A 50 7.37 2.06 -11.02
CA VAL A 50 6.57 0.90 -10.60
C VAL A 50 7.49 -0.13 -9.96
N SER A 51 7.21 -0.46 -8.71
CA SER A 51 7.88 -1.57 -8.04
C SER A 51 7.25 -2.90 -8.46
N GLU A 52 8.08 -3.86 -8.86
CA GLU A 52 7.69 -5.26 -9.09
C GLU A 52 8.15 -6.10 -7.90
N ARG A 53 7.27 -6.91 -7.35
CA ARG A 53 7.55 -7.70 -6.12
C ARG A 53 8.84 -8.53 -6.21
N GLU A 54 9.22 -8.97 -7.40
CA GLU A 54 10.46 -9.72 -7.63
C GLU A 54 11.75 -8.92 -7.40
N GLY A 55 11.65 -7.63 -7.04
CA GLY A 55 12.79 -6.79 -6.69
C GLY A 55 13.22 -5.81 -7.78
N ARG A 56 12.46 -5.68 -8.87
CA ARG A 56 12.74 -4.71 -9.93
C ARG A 56 11.97 -3.41 -9.70
N LEU A 57 12.66 -2.29 -9.84
CA LEU A 57 12.00 -0.98 -9.95
C LEU A 57 11.98 -0.58 -11.42
N ARG A 58 10.79 -0.42 -11.98
CA ARG A 58 10.56 -0.15 -13.40
C ARG A 58 10.19 1.31 -13.64
N VAL A 59 10.44 1.77 -14.86
CA VAL A 59 10.03 3.10 -15.33
C VAL A 59 9.00 2.95 -16.43
N LEU A 60 7.88 3.64 -16.30
CA LEU A 60 6.96 3.95 -17.40
C LEU A 60 7.22 5.38 -17.87
N GLY A 61 7.34 5.57 -19.17
CA GLY A 61 7.40 6.89 -19.79
C GLY A 61 6.09 7.67 -19.59
N ALA A 62 6.10 8.96 -19.90
CA ALA A 62 4.88 9.78 -19.93
C ALA A 62 3.86 9.29 -20.99
N ASP A 63 4.31 8.51 -21.97
CA ASP A 63 3.51 7.79 -22.97
C ASP A 63 3.07 6.39 -22.48
N PHE A 64 3.27 6.08 -21.21
CA PHE A 64 2.97 4.78 -20.54
C PHE A 64 3.76 3.58 -21.09
N LYS A 65 4.76 3.80 -21.93
CA LYS A 65 5.61 2.70 -22.39
C LYS A 65 6.60 2.28 -21.32
N LEU A 66 6.68 0.96 -21.11
CA LEU A 66 7.61 0.37 -20.15
C LEU A 66 9.03 0.44 -20.68
N HIS A 67 9.93 1.08 -19.90
CA HIS A 67 11.34 1.09 -20.23
C HIS A 67 11.91 -0.33 -20.16
N PRO A 68 12.70 -0.79 -21.15
CA PRO A 68 13.14 -2.19 -21.25
C PRO A 68 14.02 -2.62 -20.07
N ARG A 69 14.85 -1.74 -19.53
CA ARG A 69 15.74 -2.02 -18.41
C ARG A 69 15.14 -1.50 -17.10
N PRO A 70 15.23 -2.27 -16.00
CA PRO A 70 14.88 -1.78 -14.67
C PRO A 70 15.89 -0.73 -14.18
N ILE A 71 15.53 0.00 -13.12
CA ILE A 71 16.45 0.88 -12.40
C ILE A 71 17.47 0.03 -11.64
N GLU A 72 18.75 0.40 -11.78
CA GLU A 72 19.86 -0.19 -11.06
C GLU A 72 20.14 0.53 -9.73
N GLY A 73 20.99 -0.07 -8.89
CA GLY A 73 21.53 0.57 -7.68
C GLY A 73 20.67 0.43 -6.43
N LEU A 74 19.61 -0.41 -6.46
CA LEU A 74 18.90 -0.77 -5.25
C LEU A 74 19.74 -1.74 -4.40
N PRO A 75 19.53 -1.78 -3.05
CA PRO A 75 20.10 -2.80 -2.19
C PRO A 75 19.65 -4.21 -2.59
N GLU A 76 20.30 -5.23 -2.00
CA GLU A 76 19.84 -6.61 -2.16
C GLU A 76 18.41 -6.81 -1.66
N ILE A 77 17.54 -7.37 -2.51
CA ILE A 77 16.13 -7.61 -2.24
C ILE A 77 15.85 -9.10 -2.28
N VAL A 78 15.29 -9.64 -1.20
CA VAL A 78 14.92 -11.05 -1.11
C VAL A 78 13.49 -11.25 -1.58
N ALA A 79 13.31 -11.68 -2.83
CA ALA A 79 11.99 -12.01 -3.39
C ALA A 79 11.62 -13.44 -3.01
N ARG A 80 10.91 -13.64 -1.89
CA ARG A 80 10.49 -14.95 -1.40
C ARG A 80 9.11 -14.90 -0.77
N GLY A 81 8.18 -15.73 -1.25
CA GLY A 81 6.79 -15.76 -0.81
C GLY A 81 6.09 -14.41 -1.05
N GLN A 82 5.61 -13.78 0.01
CA GLN A 82 5.04 -12.42 -0.07
C GLN A 82 6.13 -11.32 -0.07
N GLY A 83 7.39 -11.66 0.18
CA GLY A 83 8.50 -10.71 0.27
C GLY A 83 9.05 -10.30 -1.09
N GLY A 84 9.64 -9.11 -1.14
CA GLY A 84 10.26 -8.54 -2.34
C GLY A 84 10.43 -7.02 -2.23
N LEU A 85 10.24 -6.31 -3.34
CA LEU A 85 10.13 -4.86 -3.38
C LEU A 85 8.66 -4.47 -3.17
N PHE A 86 8.43 -3.55 -2.23
CA PHE A 86 7.09 -3.14 -1.81
C PHE A 86 6.77 -1.73 -2.30
N ASP A 87 6.41 -0.83 -1.38
CA ASP A 87 6.04 0.53 -1.72
C ASP A 87 7.22 1.36 -2.24
N VAL A 88 6.92 2.26 -3.17
CA VAL A 88 7.81 3.32 -3.63
C VAL A 88 7.06 4.63 -3.57
N VAL A 89 7.64 5.64 -2.93
CA VAL A 89 7.05 6.97 -2.78
C VAL A 89 8.10 8.06 -2.95
N LEU A 90 7.67 9.23 -3.43
CA LEU A 90 8.52 10.41 -3.45
C LEU A 90 8.45 11.13 -2.09
N HIS A 91 9.56 11.75 -1.69
CA HIS A 91 9.54 12.68 -0.57
C HIS A 91 8.54 13.81 -0.85
N PRO A 92 7.80 14.34 0.14
CA PRO A 92 6.89 15.47 -0.07
C PRO A 92 7.55 16.68 -0.77
N ASP A 93 8.83 16.95 -0.44
CA ASP A 93 9.65 17.98 -1.08
C ASP A 93 10.56 17.45 -2.19
N HIS A 94 10.16 16.39 -2.89
CA HIS A 94 10.98 15.74 -3.93
C HIS A 94 11.51 16.73 -4.99
N ALA A 95 10.72 17.71 -5.36
CA ALA A 95 11.13 18.74 -6.32
C ALA A 95 12.40 19.50 -5.89
N ARG A 96 12.68 19.61 -4.59
CA ARG A 96 13.87 20.27 -4.03
C ARG A 96 15.00 19.32 -3.72
N ASN A 97 14.69 18.12 -3.23
CA ASN A 97 15.70 17.21 -2.68
C ASN A 97 15.93 15.94 -3.50
N GLY A 98 15.02 15.62 -4.43
CA GLY A 98 15.12 14.45 -5.31
C GLY A 98 14.98 13.09 -4.61
N TRP A 99 14.65 13.06 -3.29
CA TRP A 99 14.56 11.80 -2.55
C TRP A 99 13.36 10.97 -2.96
N ILE A 100 13.62 9.68 -3.18
CA ILE A 100 12.66 8.60 -3.43
C ILE A 100 12.89 7.55 -2.35
N TYR A 101 11.80 7.06 -1.75
CA TYR A 101 11.82 6.06 -0.69
C TYR A 101 11.23 4.76 -1.20
N TRP A 102 11.76 3.64 -0.73
CA TRP A 102 11.18 2.32 -1.00
C TRP A 102 11.31 1.40 0.19
N ALA A 103 10.26 0.60 0.39
CA ALA A 103 10.26 -0.50 1.35
C ALA A 103 10.56 -1.82 0.62
N TYR A 104 11.32 -2.68 1.27
CA TYR A 104 11.75 -3.94 0.65
C TYR A 104 12.07 -5.00 1.69
N ASN A 105 12.13 -6.26 1.25
CA ASN A 105 12.56 -7.38 2.06
C ASN A 105 14.08 -7.51 2.02
N ALA A 106 14.75 -7.10 3.09
CA ALA A 106 16.20 -7.08 3.21
C ALA A 106 16.76 -8.33 3.91
N PRO A 107 17.85 -8.92 3.40
CA PRO A 107 18.55 -10.00 4.11
C PRO A 107 19.25 -9.51 5.39
N GLY A 108 19.62 -10.45 6.26
CA GLY A 108 20.42 -10.18 7.47
C GLY A 108 20.42 -11.35 8.45
N PRO A 109 21.02 -11.17 9.63
CA PRO A 109 21.10 -12.22 10.63
C PRO A 109 19.73 -12.80 10.97
N GLY A 110 19.61 -14.13 10.91
CA GLY A 110 18.37 -14.84 11.19
C GLY A 110 17.41 -15.00 10.01
N GLY A 111 17.65 -14.33 8.87
CA GLY A 111 16.80 -14.45 7.68
C GLY A 111 16.63 -13.11 6.94
N TRP A 112 15.39 -12.69 6.79
CA TRP A 112 15.03 -11.45 6.08
C TRP A 112 13.86 -10.73 6.77
N GLY A 113 13.70 -9.46 6.45
CA GLY A 113 12.62 -8.65 7.01
C GLY A 113 12.52 -7.30 6.34
N THR A 114 11.42 -6.60 6.60
CA THR A 114 11.10 -5.32 5.99
C THR A 114 12.13 -4.25 6.38
N ALA A 115 12.61 -3.52 5.38
CA ALA A 115 13.52 -2.40 5.51
C ALA A 115 12.99 -1.20 4.72
N LEU A 116 13.48 -0.02 5.07
CA LEU A 116 13.24 1.25 4.39
C LEU A 116 14.57 1.81 3.88
N ALA A 117 14.60 2.19 2.63
CA ALA A 117 15.71 2.93 2.06
C ALA A 117 15.22 4.16 1.31
N ARG A 118 16.15 5.12 1.07
CA ARG A 118 15.95 6.25 0.17
C ARG A 118 17.14 6.41 -0.77
N GLY A 119 16.93 7.08 -1.88
CA GLY A 119 17.95 7.43 -2.86
C GLY A 119 17.46 8.49 -3.82
N GLN A 120 18.32 8.87 -4.77
CA GLN A 120 18.01 9.84 -5.81
C GLN A 120 18.15 9.17 -7.17
N LEU A 121 17.19 9.42 -8.07
CA LEU A 121 17.21 8.84 -9.40
C LEU A 121 18.05 9.68 -10.35
N GLN A 122 19.11 9.08 -10.92
CA GLN A 122 19.94 9.68 -11.98
C GLN A 122 19.92 8.76 -13.20
N GLY A 123 19.27 9.18 -14.27
CA GLY A 123 19.05 8.35 -15.45
C GLY A 123 18.27 7.06 -15.10
N GLN A 124 18.93 5.91 -15.24
CA GLN A 124 18.38 4.58 -14.91
C GLN A 124 19.02 3.97 -13.64
N ARG A 125 19.52 4.80 -12.73
CA ARG A 125 20.22 4.33 -11.54
C ARG A 125 19.81 5.11 -10.29
N MET A 126 19.58 4.38 -9.19
CA MET A 126 19.51 4.97 -7.85
C MET A 126 20.93 5.28 -7.35
N THR A 127 21.14 6.50 -6.93
CA THR A 127 22.37 7.03 -6.34
C THR A 127 22.12 7.54 -4.93
N ASN A 128 23.17 7.82 -4.18
CA ASN A 128 23.08 8.31 -2.79
C ASN A 128 22.17 7.44 -1.90
N VAL A 129 22.19 6.12 -2.14
CA VAL A 129 21.32 5.16 -1.47
C VAL A 129 21.68 5.06 0.02
N GLN A 130 20.66 5.19 0.86
CA GLN A 130 20.77 5.11 2.31
C GLN A 130 19.69 4.16 2.84
N VAL A 131 20.11 3.17 3.63
CA VAL A 131 19.18 2.32 4.39
C VAL A 131 18.86 3.04 5.70
N LEU A 132 17.61 3.42 5.87
CA LEU A 132 17.15 4.23 7.01
C LEU A 132 16.65 3.37 8.17
N PHE A 133 16.09 2.21 7.85
CA PHE A 133 15.54 1.28 8.84
C PHE A 133 15.65 -0.16 8.35
N SER A 134 15.84 -1.07 9.29
CA SER A 134 15.77 -2.51 9.03
C SER A 134 15.19 -3.22 10.24
N MET A 135 14.07 -3.92 10.06
CA MET A 135 13.40 -4.60 11.17
C MET A 135 14.29 -5.64 11.84
N VAL A 136 14.17 -5.75 13.15
CA VAL A 136 14.81 -6.78 13.97
C VAL A 136 13.81 -7.33 15.01
N PRO A 137 13.90 -8.63 15.33
CA PRO A 137 14.72 -9.64 14.68
C PRO A 137 14.18 -10.00 13.29
N LYS A 138 15.08 -10.39 12.39
CA LYS A 138 14.72 -10.97 11.08
C LYS A 138 14.36 -12.44 11.25
N THR A 139 13.57 -12.99 10.31
CA THR A 139 13.11 -14.38 10.33
C THR A 139 13.10 -14.97 8.92
N ARG A 140 13.03 -16.29 8.81
CA ARG A 140 12.90 -16.99 7.54
C ARG A 140 11.43 -17.12 7.06
N SER A 141 10.50 -16.47 7.75
CA SER A 141 9.09 -16.46 7.34
C SER A 141 8.90 -15.78 5.98
N SER A 142 8.03 -16.34 5.17
CA SER A 142 7.66 -15.83 3.85
C SER A 142 6.35 -15.00 3.86
N HIS A 143 5.80 -14.69 5.04
CA HIS A 143 4.50 -14.06 5.21
C HIS A 143 4.59 -12.73 5.96
N HIS A 144 3.55 -11.90 5.80
CA HIS A 144 3.23 -10.71 6.57
C HIS A 144 4.39 -9.73 6.71
N PHE A 145 4.70 -9.02 5.63
CA PHE A 145 5.81 -8.05 5.61
C PHE A 145 5.36 -6.61 5.93
N GLY A 146 4.08 -6.28 5.74
CA GLY A 146 3.65 -4.90 5.67
C GLY A 146 4.22 -4.21 4.42
N GLY A 147 4.96 -3.12 4.59
CA GLY A 147 5.76 -2.51 3.53
C GLY A 147 5.15 -1.25 2.92
N ARG A 148 4.06 -0.69 3.47
CA ARG A 148 3.48 0.57 3.03
C ARG A 148 4.18 1.76 3.68
N ILE A 149 4.43 2.82 2.90
CA ILE A 149 5.09 4.06 3.34
C ILE A 149 4.09 5.22 3.25
N VAL A 150 4.02 6.02 4.31
CA VAL A 150 3.24 7.27 4.32
C VAL A 150 4.07 8.38 4.97
N PHE A 151 3.99 9.58 4.42
CA PHE A 151 4.49 10.79 5.07
C PHE A 151 3.34 11.56 5.73
N ASP A 152 3.60 12.13 6.89
CA ASP A 152 2.68 13.12 7.48
C ASP A 152 3.02 14.55 7.00
N ARG A 153 2.20 15.52 7.42
CA ARG A 153 2.37 16.93 7.04
C ARG A 153 3.63 17.57 7.64
N GLN A 154 4.23 16.96 8.65
CA GLN A 154 5.49 17.37 9.28
C GLN A 154 6.71 16.74 8.60
N GLY A 155 6.50 15.89 7.59
CA GLY A 155 7.56 15.19 6.89
C GLY A 155 8.08 13.96 7.63
N MET A 156 7.40 13.49 8.67
CA MET A 156 7.73 12.22 9.30
C MET A 156 7.32 11.06 8.38
N VAL A 157 8.15 10.03 8.33
CA VAL A 157 7.88 8.83 7.54
C VAL A 157 7.36 7.70 8.43
N TYR A 158 6.26 7.08 8.00
CA TYR A 158 5.66 5.92 8.63
C TYR A 158 5.86 4.71 7.73
N LEU A 159 6.34 3.61 8.32
CA LEU A 159 6.50 2.33 7.64
C LEU A 159 5.66 1.28 8.35
N THR A 160 4.82 0.58 7.60
CA THR A 160 4.01 -0.51 8.14
C THR A 160 4.76 -1.83 8.14
N LEU A 161 4.59 -2.62 9.19
CA LEU A 161 5.21 -3.93 9.35
C LEU A 161 4.15 -5.00 9.67
N GLY A 162 4.42 -6.24 9.29
CA GLY A 162 3.60 -7.39 9.66
C GLY A 162 4.23 -8.23 10.78
N ASP A 163 3.43 -9.12 11.36
CA ASP A 163 3.84 -10.03 12.43
C ASP A 163 4.80 -11.14 11.96
N ARG A 164 5.05 -11.25 10.67
CA ARG A 164 5.90 -12.26 10.04
C ARG A 164 5.38 -13.69 10.21
N GLY A 165 4.08 -13.88 10.42
CA GLY A 165 3.44 -15.17 10.63
C GLY A 165 3.64 -15.76 12.02
N ASP A 166 4.19 -14.98 12.95
CA ASP A 166 4.30 -15.30 14.37
C ASP A 166 3.52 -14.24 15.16
N MET A 167 2.29 -14.58 15.49
CA MET A 167 1.32 -13.65 16.04
C MET A 167 1.74 -13.03 17.38
N GLU A 168 2.49 -13.75 18.21
CA GLU A 168 2.91 -13.29 19.53
C GLU A 168 3.89 -12.11 19.47
N ARG A 169 4.61 -11.98 18.35
CA ARG A 169 5.55 -10.88 18.11
C ARG A 169 4.86 -9.52 18.06
N ALA A 170 3.60 -9.48 17.64
CA ALA A 170 2.85 -8.23 17.50
C ALA A 170 2.63 -7.51 18.84
N GLN A 171 2.65 -8.22 19.97
CA GLN A 171 2.48 -7.65 21.31
C GLN A 171 3.82 -7.30 21.98
N ARG A 172 4.96 -7.60 21.38
CA ARG A 172 6.27 -7.38 21.97
C ARG A 172 6.81 -5.99 21.67
N LEU A 173 7.27 -5.27 22.68
CA LEU A 173 7.87 -3.95 22.51
C LEU A 173 9.33 -4.01 22.04
N ASP A 174 10.05 -5.08 22.34
CA ASP A 174 11.43 -5.32 21.93
C ASP A 174 11.59 -5.85 20.49
N ASP A 175 10.47 -6.07 19.80
CA ASP A 175 10.37 -6.59 18.45
C ASP A 175 9.65 -5.58 17.52
N HIS A 176 10.11 -5.41 16.28
CA HIS A 176 9.45 -4.53 15.31
C HIS A 176 8.23 -5.16 14.63
N ALA A 177 8.06 -6.48 14.68
CA ALA A 177 6.97 -7.16 13.99
C ALA A 177 5.60 -6.67 14.48
N GLY A 178 4.61 -6.67 13.56
CA GLY A 178 3.23 -6.29 13.87
C GLY A 178 3.08 -4.87 14.41
N SER A 179 3.73 -3.90 13.78
CA SER A 179 3.70 -2.51 14.23
C SER A 179 3.78 -1.51 13.06
N VAL A 180 3.56 -0.25 13.35
CA VAL A 180 3.95 0.87 12.50
C VAL A 180 5.20 1.52 13.11
N ILE A 181 6.17 1.84 12.27
CA ILE A 181 7.39 2.55 12.62
C ILE A 181 7.22 4.02 12.23
N ARG A 182 7.68 4.95 13.07
CA ARG A 182 7.73 6.40 12.75
C ARG A 182 9.15 6.92 12.90
N LEU A 183 9.64 7.58 11.85
CA LEU A 183 11.01 8.13 11.76
C LEU A 183 10.97 9.55 11.20
N HIS A 184 12.03 10.31 11.42
CA HIS A 184 12.36 11.44 10.56
C HIS A 184 12.67 10.95 9.14
N ASP A 185 12.59 11.82 8.17
CA ASP A 185 12.87 11.54 6.75
C ASP A 185 14.29 11.00 6.51
N ASP A 186 15.23 11.28 7.42
CA ASP A 186 16.63 10.81 7.38
C ASP A 186 16.88 9.52 8.21
N GLY A 187 15.83 8.94 8.78
CA GLY A 187 15.90 7.70 9.56
C GLY A 187 16.15 7.87 11.05
N ARG A 188 16.38 9.09 11.54
CA ARG A 188 16.49 9.34 12.99
C ARG A 188 15.16 9.08 13.68
N VAL A 189 15.24 8.59 14.92
CA VAL A 189 14.06 8.36 15.76
C VAL A 189 13.56 9.71 16.33
N PRO A 190 12.28 10.06 16.12
CA PRO A 190 11.70 11.25 16.76
C PRO A 190 11.66 11.11 18.29
N ALA A 191 12.05 12.18 18.98
CA ALA A 191 12.12 12.18 20.45
C ALA A 191 10.73 12.03 21.12
N ASP A 192 9.67 12.36 20.40
CA ASP A 192 8.26 12.24 20.82
C ASP A 192 7.60 10.91 20.46
N ASN A 193 8.36 9.93 19.96
CA ASN A 193 7.82 8.57 19.78
C ASN A 193 7.46 7.95 21.13
N PRO A 194 6.35 7.17 21.18
CA PRO A 194 5.75 6.74 22.45
C PRO A 194 6.60 5.80 23.31
N TYR A 195 7.62 5.18 22.72
CA TYR A 195 8.46 4.20 23.42
C TYR A 195 9.91 4.67 23.60
N VAL A 196 10.24 5.93 23.27
CA VAL A 196 11.55 6.52 23.55
C VAL A 196 11.79 6.55 25.05
N GLY A 197 12.99 6.13 25.47
CA GLY A 197 13.38 6.05 26.89
C GLY A 197 12.78 4.88 27.67
N ARG A 198 11.91 4.06 27.07
CA ARG A 198 11.36 2.87 27.71
C ARG A 198 12.33 1.69 27.58
N ALA A 199 12.83 1.20 28.71
CA ALA A 199 13.74 0.05 28.74
C ALA A 199 13.12 -1.18 28.06
N GLY A 200 13.89 -1.84 27.19
CA GLY A 200 13.45 -3.04 26.46
C GLY A 200 12.47 -2.78 25.33
N ALA A 201 12.15 -1.53 24.99
CA ALA A 201 11.29 -1.22 23.85
C ALA A 201 12.12 -0.71 22.66
N ARG A 202 11.57 -0.90 21.46
CA ARG A 202 12.09 -0.32 20.21
C ARG A 202 11.58 1.11 20.08
N PRO A 203 12.45 2.13 20.10
CA PRO A 203 12.03 3.52 20.11
C PRO A 203 11.41 3.99 18.78
N GLU A 204 11.65 3.26 17.70
CA GLU A 204 11.07 3.54 16.39
C GLU A 204 9.56 3.22 16.31
N LYS A 205 9.07 2.34 17.18
CA LYS A 205 7.67 1.91 17.16
C LYS A 205 6.72 3.07 17.44
N TRP A 206 5.66 3.15 16.61
CA TRP A 206 4.54 4.06 16.76
C TRP A 206 3.31 3.37 17.31
N THR A 207 3.04 2.13 16.84
CA THR A 207 1.92 1.28 17.28
C THR A 207 2.40 -0.12 17.57
N LEU A 208 1.52 -0.98 18.09
CA LEU A 208 1.72 -2.42 18.21
C LEU A 208 0.38 -3.16 18.06
N GLY A 209 0.44 -4.48 17.98
CA GLY A 209 -0.76 -5.32 17.90
C GLY A 209 -1.39 -5.33 16.51
N ASN A 210 -0.59 -5.20 15.45
CA ASN A 210 -1.03 -5.30 14.07
C ASN A 210 -0.63 -6.66 13.48
N ARG A 211 -1.47 -7.20 12.57
CA ARG A 211 -1.18 -8.48 11.92
C ARG A 211 -0.38 -8.32 10.64
N ASN A 212 -0.91 -7.59 9.65
CA ASN A 212 -0.27 -7.40 8.35
C ASN A 212 -0.86 -6.19 7.63
N ILE A 213 -0.34 -5.02 7.91
CA ILE A 213 -0.81 -3.76 7.35
C ILE A 213 -0.34 -3.65 5.89
N GLN A 214 -1.28 -3.59 4.93
CA GLN A 214 -0.99 -3.55 3.49
C GLN A 214 -1.27 -2.20 2.85
N GLY A 215 -2.10 -1.36 3.47
CA GLY A 215 -2.39 -0.01 3.01
C GLY A 215 -2.31 0.99 4.13
N ALA A 216 -1.88 2.20 3.78
CA ALA A 216 -1.93 3.37 4.67
C ALA A 216 -2.03 4.64 3.82
N ALA A 217 -2.76 5.63 4.32
CA ALA A 217 -2.92 6.92 3.69
C ALA A 217 -3.16 8.01 4.75
N GLN A 218 -2.70 9.23 4.46
CA GLN A 218 -3.01 10.37 5.30
C GLN A 218 -4.39 10.93 4.95
N HIS A 219 -5.22 11.13 5.96
CA HIS A 219 -6.54 11.76 5.79
C HIS A 219 -6.36 13.23 5.35
N PRO A 220 -6.99 13.67 4.24
CA PRO A 220 -6.68 14.95 3.62
C PRO A 220 -7.05 16.17 4.47
N VAL A 221 -8.03 16.04 5.38
CA VAL A 221 -8.51 17.13 6.23
C VAL A 221 -7.82 17.10 7.60
N THR A 222 -7.90 15.99 8.34
CA THR A 222 -7.40 15.89 9.71
C THR A 222 -5.88 15.70 9.76
N GLY A 223 -5.28 15.09 8.74
CA GLY A 223 -3.86 14.74 8.71
C GLY A 223 -3.54 13.42 9.42
N ASP A 224 -4.52 12.75 9.98
CA ASP A 224 -4.34 11.47 10.64
C ASP A 224 -3.96 10.38 9.64
N ILE A 225 -3.17 9.42 10.08
CA ILE A 225 -2.81 8.24 9.28
C ILE A 225 -3.87 7.17 9.47
N TRP A 226 -4.51 6.79 8.38
CA TRP A 226 -5.39 5.65 8.30
C TRP A 226 -4.64 4.46 7.71
N SER A 227 -4.94 3.26 8.17
CA SER A 227 -4.38 2.03 7.60
C SER A 227 -5.46 0.96 7.52
N HIS A 228 -5.17 -0.08 6.76
CA HIS A 228 -5.91 -1.33 6.80
C HIS A 228 -4.95 -2.51 6.91
N GLU A 229 -5.45 -3.58 7.48
CA GLU A 229 -4.69 -4.81 7.62
C GLU A 229 -5.51 -6.05 7.32
N HIS A 230 -4.80 -7.13 6.95
CA HIS A 230 -5.43 -8.43 6.78
C HIS A 230 -5.71 -9.09 8.11
N GLY A 231 -6.95 -9.48 8.33
CA GLY A 231 -7.32 -10.43 9.36
C GLY A 231 -6.88 -11.86 9.00
N PRO A 232 -7.15 -12.84 9.87
CA PRO A 232 -7.02 -14.26 9.54
C PRO A 232 -8.15 -14.71 8.58
N GLN A 233 -9.01 -15.63 8.95
CA GLN A 233 -10.20 -15.93 8.16
C GLN A 233 -11.33 -14.96 8.54
N GLY A 234 -11.56 -13.93 7.73
CA GLY A 234 -12.38 -12.75 8.06
C GLY A 234 -11.63 -11.73 8.91
N GLY A 235 -12.26 -10.59 9.20
CA GLY A 235 -11.71 -9.59 10.09
C GLY A 235 -10.57 -8.75 9.48
N ASP A 236 -10.58 -8.51 8.16
CA ASP A 236 -9.77 -7.44 7.60
C ASP A 236 -10.30 -6.11 8.14
N GLU A 237 -9.42 -5.18 8.49
CA GLU A 237 -9.79 -4.00 9.28
C GLU A 237 -9.28 -2.70 8.66
N ILE A 238 -10.04 -1.62 8.86
CA ILE A 238 -9.53 -0.25 8.72
C ILE A 238 -9.35 0.35 10.10
N ASN A 239 -8.19 0.93 10.32
CA ASN A 239 -7.77 1.50 11.59
C ASN A 239 -7.29 2.94 11.44
N LEU A 240 -7.56 3.77 12.46
CA LEU A 240 -6.97 5.08 12.63
C LEU A 240 -5.71 4.95 13.49
N MET A 241 -4.53 5.19 12.91
CA MET A 241 -3.24 4.99 13.58
C MET A 241 -2.94 6.10 14.57
N ARG A 242 -2.81 5.76 15.83
CA ARG A 242 -2.52 6.71 16.92
C ARG A 242 -1.29 6.30 17.72
N SER A 243 -0.57 7.29 18.22
CA SER A 243 0.65 7.12 19.02
C SER A 243 0.45 6.19 20.21
N GLY A 244 1.30 5.18 20.34
CA GLY A 244 1.36 4.27 21.49
C GLY A 244 0.19 3.30 21.61
N ARG A 245 -0.71 3.26 20.61
CA ARG A 245 -1.91 2.42 20.69
C ARG A 245 -1.65 0.99 20.25
N ASN A 246 -2.44 0.08 20.86
CA ASN A 246 -2.42 -1.36 20.59
C ASN A 246 -3.68 -1.75 19.82
N TYR A 247 -3.51 -2.33 18.63
CA TYR A 247 -4.60 -2.73 17.73
C TYR A 247 -5.06 -4.18 17.95
N GLY A 248 -4.55 -4.81 18.98
CA GLY A 248 -5.14 -6.01 19.59
C GLY A 248 -4.59 -7.33 19.07
N TRP A 249 -4.11 -7.44 17.83
CA TRP A 249 -3.63 -8.73 17.33
C TRP A 249 -2.52 -9.34 18.18
N PRO A 250 -2.57 -10.64 18.54
CA PRO A 250 -3.65 -11.62 18.30
C PRO A 250 -4.69 -11.70 19.41
N LEU A 251 -4.56 -10.91 20.50
CA LEU A 251 -5.41 -11.00 21.69
C LEU A 251 -6.83 -10.56 21.43
N VAL A 252 -7.01 -9.57 20.54
CA VAL A 252 -8.30 -9.06 20.09
C VAL A 252 -8.33 -9.10 18.58
N THR A 253 -9.30 -9.77 17.98
CA THR A 253 -9.47 -9.85 16.52
C THR A 253 -10.90 -10.21 16.15
N GLN A 254 -11.34 -9.69 14.99
CA GLN A 254 -12.65 -10.00 14.41
C GLN A 254 -12.67 -11.32 13.62
N GLY A 255 -11.49 -11.86 13.28
CA GLY A 255 -11.36 -13.07 12.48
C GLY A 255 -11.26 -14.36 13.31
N VAL A 256 -11.18 -15.49 12.60
CA VAL A 256 -11.12 -16.84 13.16
C VAL A 256 -9.99 -17.65 12.53
N ASN A 257 -9.64 -18.78 13.12
CA ASN A 257 -8.63 -19.68 12.58
C ASN A 257 -9.05 -20.23 11.19
N TYR A 258 -8.07 -20.28 10.29
CA TYR A 258 -8.28 -20.84 8.95
C TYR A 258 -8.79 -22.28 9.00
N GLY A 259 -9.75 -22.58 8.15
CA GLY A 259 -10.31 -23.93 7.94
C GLY A 259 -11.28 -24.37 9.01
N ILE A 260 -10.91 -24.32 10.29
CA ILE A 260 -11.73 -24.82 11.41
C ILE A 260 -12.68 -23.76 12.00
N GLY A 261 -12.44 -22.47 11.73
CA GLY A 261 -13.32 -21.38 12.17
C GLY A 261 -13.36 -21.13 13.69
N THR A 262 -12.41 -21.71 14.46
CA THR A 262 -12.35 -21.48 15.90
C THR A 262 -11.87 -20.06 16.21
N PRO A 263 -12.31 -19.45 17.34
CA PRO A 263 -11.85 -18.13 17.75
C PRO A 263 -10.33 -18.03 17.88
N ILE A 264 -9.78 -16.87 17.58
CA ILE A 264 -8.41 -16.44 17.90
C ILE A 264 -8.52 -15.37 18.97
N GLY A 265 -7.57 -15.38 19.92
CA GLY A 265 -7.53 -14.40 20.98
C GLY A 265 -8.65 -14.54 22.02
N GLU A 266 -8.84 -13.50 22.80
CA GLU A 266 -9.73 -13.49 23.96
C GLU A 266 -11.11 -12.89 23.65
N ALA A 267 -11.18 -11.94 22.72
CA ALA A 267 -12.39 -11.21 22.40
C ALA A 267 -12.33 -10.56 21.01
N LYS A 268 -13.48 -10.12 20.50
CA LYS A 268 -13.58 -9.27 19.29
C LYS A 268 -13.34 -7.79 19.61
N ASN A 269 -13.67 -7.34 20.81
CA ASN A 269 -13.42 -6.00 21.32
C ASN A 269 -13.07 -6.10 22.81
N LYS A 270 -12.11 -5.28 23.27
CA LYS A 270 -11.67 -5.28 24.66
C LYS A 270 -11.17 -3.88 25.05
N PRO A 271 -11.51 -3.35 26.24
CA PRO A 271 -10.96 -2.09 26.75
C PRO A 271 -9.42 -2.12 26.75
N GLY A 272 -8.80 -1.02 26.35
CA GLY A 272 -7.34 -0.88 26.24
C GLY A 272 -6.78 -1.21 24.87
N TYR A 273 -7.60 -1.69 23.94
CA TYR A 273 -7.25 -1.92 22.54
C TYR A 273 -8.07 -1.00 21.63
N GLU A 274 -7.47 -0.57 20.52
CA GLU A 274 -8.17 0.26 19.53
C GLU A 274 -9.16 -0.61 18.73
N ALA A 275 -10.38 -0.12 18.63
CA ALA A 275 -11.41 -0.75 17.81
C ALA A 275 -11.25 -0.29 16.35
N PRO A 276 -11.45 -1.17 15.36
CA PRO A 276 -11.40 -0.80 13.96
C PRO A 276 -12.57 0.12 13.57
N LEU A 277 -12.34 1.00 12.60
CA LEU A 277 -13.37 1.85 12.00
C LEU A 277 -14.31 1.07 11.08
N HIS A 278 -13.78 0.00 10.48
CA HIS A 278 -14.51 -0.87 9.56
C HIS A 278 -13.92 -2.28 9.55
N VAL A 279 -14.76 -3.28 9.32
CA VAL A 279 -14.36 -4.71 9.29
C VAL A 279 -15.01 -5.41 8.10
N TRP A 280 -14.22 -6.18 7.37
CA TRP A 280 -14.74 -7.08 6.32
C TRP A 280 -14.76 -8.53 6.79
N THR A 281 -15.95 -9.11 6.74
CA THR A 281 -16.16 -10.55 6.91
C THR A 281 -17.20 -11.01 5.88
N PRO A 282 -16.78 -11.83 4.89
CA PRO A 282 -15.46 -12.46 4.71
C PRO A 282 -14.36 -11.47 4.32
N SER A 283 -13.09 -11.89 4.52
CA SER A 283 -11.90 -11.14 4.07
C SER A 283 -11.93 -10.84 2.58
N ILE A 284 -11.60 -9.59 2.22
CA ILE A 284 -11.37 -9.16 0.84
C ILE A 284 -9.88 -9.12 0.47
N ALA A 285 -8.99 -9.23 1.45
CA ALA A 285 -7.55 -9.01 1.38
C ALA A 285 -7.24 -7.60 0.83
N PRO A 286 -7.52 -6.53 1.59
CA PRO A 286 -7.30 -5.15 1.16
C PRO A 286 -5.81 -4.88 0.88
N SER A 287 -5.51 -3.96 -0.04
CA SER A 287 -4.16 -3.76 -0.58
C SER A 287 -3.71 -2.30 -0.59
N GLY A 288 -3.75 -1.60 -1.73
CA GLY A 288 -3.52 -0.16 -1.78
C GLY A 288 -4.75 0.61 -1.32
N MET A 289 -4.55 1.83 -0.80
CA MET A 289 -5.64 2.73 -0.45
C MET A 289 -5.27 4.19 -0.73
N ALA A 290 -6.26 4.99 -1.09
CA ALA A 290 -6.11 6.42 -1.32
C ALA A 290 -7.39 7.17 -1.00
N PHE A 291 -7.27 8.34 -0.35
CA PHE A 291 -8.36 9.29 -0.26
C PHE A 291 -8.52 10.05 -1.58
N VAL A 292 -9.75 10.22 -2.03
CA VAL A 292 -10.05 11.03 -3.21
C VAL A 292 -10.00 12.51 -2.83
N THR A 293 -9.13 13.26 -3.50
CA THR A 293 -8.97 14.71 -3.32
C THR A 293 -9.10 15.43 -4.67
N GLY A 294 -9.19 16.75 -4.61
CA GLY A 294 -9.32 17.57 -5.84
C GLY A 294 -10.71 17.51 -6.46
N ASP A 295 -10.81 17.96 -7.71
CA ASP A 295 -12.08 18.27 -8.38
C ASP A 295 -12.46 17.30 -9.51
N ARG A 296 -11.61 16.30 -9.79
CA ARG A 296 -11.90 15.34 -10.87
C ARG A 296 -13.07 14.42 -10.54
N PHE A 297 -13.26 14.09 -9.27
CA PHE A 297 -14.34 13.25 -8.77
C PHE A 297 -15.07 13.97 -7.63
N PRO A 298 -15.80 15.06 -7.89
CA PRO A 298 -16.37 15.91 -6.84
C PRO A 298 -17.34 15.13 -5.93
N GLN A 299 -18.08 14.15 -6.47
CA GLN A 299 -19.02 13.30 -5.71
C GLN A 299 -18.31 12.28 -4.80
N TRP A 300 -17.02 12.04 -5.03
CA TRP A 300 -16.20 11.12 -4.22
C TRP A 300 -15.17 11.84 -3.34
N ARG A 301 -15.18 13.18 -3.34
CA ARG A 301 -14.22 13.96 -2.54
C ARG A 301 -14.29 13.57 -1.06
N GLY A 302 -13.15 13.23 -0.46
CA GLY A 302 -13.03 12.76 0.93
C GLY A 302 -13.34 11.27 1.13
N HIS A 303 -13.84 10.56 0.11
CA HIS A 303 -14.03 9.13 0.19
C HIS A 303 -12.71 8.39 0.16
N LEU A 304 -12.67 7.21 0.76
CA LEU A 304 -11.53 6.33 0.75
C LEU A 304 -11.74 5.21 -0.27
N LEU A 305 -10.77 5.03 -1.15
CA LEU A 305 -10.71 3.91 -2.09
C LEU A 305 -9.76 2.84 -1.55
N VAL A 306 -10.17 1.58 -1.59
CA VAL A 306 -9.39 0.43 -1.14
C VAL A 306 -9.42 -0.65 -2.22
N GLY A 307 -8.26 -1.02 -2.74
CA GLY A 307 -8.11 -2.17 -3.63
C GLY A 307 -8.15 -3.48 -2.85
N ALA A 308 -8.57 -4.57 -3.48
CA ALA A 308 -8.60 -5.87 -2.85
C ALA A 308 -8.04 -6.98 -3.74
N LEU A 309 -7.23 -7.85 -3.12
CA LEU A 309 -6.58 -8.95 -3.80
C LEU A 309 -7.52 -10.16 -3.95
N ARG A 310 -8.05 -10.65 -2.83
CA ARG A 310 -8.97 -11.80 -2.84
C ARG A 310 -10.34 -11.41 -3.35
N GLY A 311 -10.83 -10.25 -2.96
CA GLY A 311 -12.12 -9.75 -3.39
C GLY A 311 -12.15 -9.36 -4.87
N GLN A 312 -10.98 -9.11 -5.49
CA GLN A 312 -10.86 -8.62 -6.87
C GLN A 312 -11.81 -7.43 -7.14
N VAL A 313 -11.78 -6.48 -6.22
CA VAL A 313 -12.73 -5.37 -6.14
C VAL A 313 -12.02 -4.08 -5.75
N LEU A 314 -12.49 -2.96 -6.24
CA LEU A 314 -12.20 -1.64 -5.71
C LEU A 314 -13.36 -1.24 -4.79
N VAL A 315 -13.10 -1.10 -3.50
CA VAL A 315 -14.08 -0.65 -2.53
C VAL A 315 -14.00 0.86 -2.38
N ARG A 316 -15.13 1.55 -2.52
CA ARG A 316 -15.27 2.96 -2.20
C ARG A 316 -16.03 3.11 -0.88
N LEU A 317 -15.39 3.72 0.09
CA LEU A 317 -15.96 3.97 1.40
C LEU A 317 -16.34 5.45 1.54
N ASP A 318 -17.58 5.71 1.88
CA ASP A 318 -18.05 7.06 2.20
C ASP A 318 -17.58 7.39 3.62
N VAL A 319 -16.74 8.41 3.75
CA VAL A 319 -16.15 8.85 5.02
C VAL A 319 -16.72 10.19 5.42
N GLN A 320 -17.35 10.25 6.59
CA GLN A 320 -17.92 11.47 7.16
C GLN A 320 -17.52 11.59 8.64
N ASN A 321 -16.89 12.69 9.01
CA ASN A 321 -16.43 12.93 10.39
C ASN A 321 -15.65 11.73 10.98
N GLU A 322 -14.66 11.23 10.22
CA GLU A 322 -13.81 10.06 10.56
C GLU A 322 -14.59 8.74 10.76
N LYS A 323 -15.83 8.66 10.30
CA LYS A 323 -16.64 7.45 10.31
C LYS A 323 -16.90 6.97 8.90
N ILE A 324 -16.89 5.67 8.72
CA ILE A 324 -17.32 5.03 7.47
C ILE A 324 -18.84 4.83 7.56
N VAL A 325 -19.55 5.53 6.67
CA VAL A 325 -21.03 5.56 6.68
C VAL A 325 -21.65 4.82 5.50
N GLY A 326 -20.84 4.36 4.55
CA GLY A 326 -21.30 3.62 3.39
C GLY A 326 -20.16 2.91 2.67
N GLU A 327 -20.48 1.83 1.96
CA GLU A 327 -19.57 1.04 1.13
C GLU A 327 -20.21 0.80 -0.24
N GLU A 328 -19.43 0.98 -1.30
CA GLU A 328 -19.79 0.58 -2.66
C GLU A 328 -18.66 -0.26 -3.26
N ARG A 329 -19.02 -1.35 -3.92
CA ARG A 329 -18.10 -2.28 -4.58
C ARG A 329 -18.05 -2.01 -6.08
N LEU A 330 -16.87 -1.68 -6.56
CA LEU A 330 -16.61 -1.32 -7.95
C LEU A 330 -15.67 -2.33 -8.58
N LEU A 331 -15.81 -2.56 -9.89
CA LEU A 331 -14.92 -3.42 -10.69
C LEU A 331 -14.84 -4.89 -10.22
N GLU A 332 -15.81 -5.38 -9.46
CA GLU A 332 -15.78 -6.71 -8.86
C GLU A 332 -15.64 -7.79 -9.94
N GLY A 333 -14.55 -8.57 -9.89
CA GLY A 333 -14.21 -9.61 -10.84
C GLY A 333 -13.83 -9.16 -12.26
N LEU A 334 -13.82 -7.85 -12.55
CA LEU A 334 -13.62 -7.35 -13.93
C LEU A 334 -12.15 -7.20 -14.32
N ILE A 335 -11.29 -6.85 -13.37
CA ILE A 335 -9.87 -6.52 -13.65
C ILE A 335 -8.89 -7.39 -12.86
N GLY A 336 -9.37 -8.43 -12.16
CA GLY A 336 -8.58 -9.32 -11.34
C GLY A 336 -8.17 -8.69 -9.99
N ARG A 337 -7.05 -9.14 -9.45
CA ARG A 337 -6.53 -8.73 -8.13
C ARG A 337 -5.99 -7.31 -8.19
N ILE A 338 -6.54 -6.40 -7.41
CA ILE A 338 -6.06 -5.02 -7.33
C ILE A 338 -4.99 -4.94 -6.23
N ARG A 339 -3.77 -4.51 -6.58
CA ARG A 339 -2.64 -4.39 -5.65
C ARG A 339 -2.44 -3.00 -5.12
N ASP A 340 -2.54 -1.99 -5.96
CA ASP A 340 -2.32 -0.60 -5.54
C ASP A 340 -3.43 0.32 -6.04
N VAL A 341 -3.69 1.34 -5.26
CA VAL A 341 -4.65 2.41 -5.56
C VAL A 341 -3.98 3.73 -5.25
N ARG A 342 -3.85 4.60 -6.25
CA ARG A 342 -3.23 5.92 -6.10
C ARG A 342 -4.07 7.00 -6.74
N LEU A 343 -4.05 8.17 -6.14
CA LEU A 343 -4.49 9.38 -6.81
C LEU A 343 -3.28 10.00 -7.52
N GLY A 344 -3.38 10.17 -8.85
CA GLY A 344 -2.34 10.79 -9.65
C GLY A 344 -2.29 12.31 -9.48
N PRO A 345 -1.20 12.96 -9.92
CA PRO A 345 -1.07 14.42 -9.87
C PRO A 345 -2.12 15.15 -10.76
N ASP A 346 -2.71 14.45 -11.72
CA ASP A 346 -3.80 14.89 -12.57
C ASP A 346 -5.19 14.76 -11.91
N GLY A 347 -5.22 14.25 -10.66
CA GLY A 347 -6.44 14.01 -9.90
C GLY A 347 -7.21 12.76 -10.33
N LEU A 348 -6.66 11.93 -11.24
CA LEU A 348 -7.26 10.67 -11.67
C LEU A 348 -6.83 9.51 -10.77
N ILE A 349 -7.59 8.42 -10.79
CA ILE A 349 -7.34 7.25 -9.95
C ILE A 349 -6.58 6.21 -10.77
N TYR A 350 -5.45 5.75 -10.22
CA TYR A 350 -4.60 4.73 -10.84
C TYR A 350 -4.62 3.43 -10.03
N LEU A 351 -4.68 2.31 -10.74
CA LEU A 351 -4.72 0.98 -10.16
C LEU A 351 -3.59 0.12 -10.74
N LEU A 352 -3.00 -0.72 -9.90
CA LEU A 352 -2.12 -1.82 -10.34
C LEU A 352 -2.80 -3.17 -10.06
N THR A 353 -2.69 -4.10 -11.00
CA THR A 353 -3.16 -5.48 -10.80
C THR A 353 -2.02 -6.38 -10.31
N ASP A 354 -2.31 -7.33 -9.39
CA ASP A 354 -1.31 -8.31 -8.88
C ASP A 354 -1.35 -9.59 -9.70
N GLU A 355 -0.80 -9.50 -10.92
CA GLU A 355 -0.74 -10.61 -11.86
C GLU A 355 0.69 -10.76 -12.40
N ALA A 356 1.05 -11.98 -12.88
CA ALA A 356 2.33 -12.23 -13.53
C ALA A 356 2.51 -11.38 -14.81
N GLN A 357 1.40 -11.03 -15.45
CA GLN A 357 1.29 -10.08 -16.55
C GLN A 357 0.38 -8.93 -16.11
N GLY A 358 0.79 -8.23 -15.06
CA GLY A 358 0.05 -7.14 -14.45
C GLY A 358 -0.04 -5.91 -15.34
N ALA A 359 -0.97 -5.03 -14.97
CA ALA A 359 -1.31 -3.84 -15.73
C ALA A 359 -1.38 -2.61 -14.82
N LEU A 360 -1.14 -1.45 -15.44
CA LEU A 360 -1.51 -0.13 -14.90
C LEU A 360 -2.81 0.29 -15.56
N LEU A 361 -3.81 0.59 -14.74
CA LEU A 361 -5.11 1.11 -15.18
C LEU A 361 -5.33 2.52 -14.64
N ARG A 362 -6.20 3.27 -15.30
CA ARG A 362 -6.65 4.58 -14.86
C ARG A 362 -8.17 4.66 -14.90
N ILE A 363 -8.75 5.22 -13.85
CA ILE A 363 -10.17 5.53 -13.77
C ILE A 363 -10.33 7.03 -14.06
N GLU A 364 -11.22 7.36 -14.99
CA GLU A 364 -11.59 8.71 -15.38
C GLU A 364 -13.09 8.92 -15.19
N PRO A 365 -13.56 10.11 -14.81
CA PRO A 365 -14.98 10.44 -14.90
C PRO A 365 -15.44 10.26 -16.34
N ALA A 366 -16.55 9.57 -16.56
CA ALA A 366 -17.24 9.68 -17.82
C ALA A 366 -17.83 11.09 -17.86
N GLY A 367 -17.58 11.83 -18.92
CA GLY A 367 -18.17 13.17 -19.08
C GLY A 367 -19.69 13.15 -18.84
N PRO A 368 -20.29 14.33 -18.64
CA PRO A 368 -21.72 14.48 -18.38
C PRO A 368 -22.58 13.85 -19.45
#